data_6e6263bb704d9285f00bb2be210e0534
#
_entry.id   6e6263bb704d9285f00bb2be210e0534
#
_cell.length_a   1.000
_cell.length_b   1.000
_cell.length_c   1.000
_cell.angle_alpha   90.00
_cell.angle_beta   90.00
_cell.angle_gamma   90.00
#
_symmetry.space_group_name_H-M   'P 1'
#
loop_
_entity.id
_entity.type
_entity.pdbx_description
1 polymer ?
#
loop_
_entity_poly.entity_id
_entity_poly.type
_entity_poly.pdbx_seq_one_letter_code
_entity_poly.pdbx_strand_id
1 'polypeptide(L)'
;MFDSSNRTPRRGGYRQDENPRERNGATMSADGASFRPRFNPNANAQEGGARKRQRFTRTAGATRVERVESRPSFRNAAGQGGQDGERAFRPRPKHNPGVYSQRKRQDFQKNYEDPTKPMRLNKFLANAGICSRREADDFIQAGIITVNGQVVDNLGAKVLPTDKVMFHDQPVRRERKVYILLNKPKNTVTTTDDPQERHTVLDIVRHACAERIYPVGRLDRNTTGVLLLTNDGDLAAKLTHPKFGKKKIYAVTLDRDFEEADEAILRAGVILDDEKIVPDALEFPQEDRKHIGLEIHSGQNRVVRRMFEKVGYKVTKLDRVSFAGLTKKNVARGKYRFLTPKEVAMLQMGAFE
;
A
#
# COMPACT_ATOMS: atom_id res chain seq x y z
N MET A 1 30.89 -45.70 -49.99
CA MET A 1 30.40 -45.25 -51.28
C MET A 1 29.73 -43.91 -51.05
N PHE A 2 30.45 -42.81 -51.29
CA PHE A 2 30.19 -41.70 -52.23
C PHE A 2 28.90 -40.88 -51.86
N ASP A 3 28.80 -39.60 -51.81
CA ASP A 3 29.74 -38.50 -52.17
C ASP A 3 29.21 -37.17 -51.57
N SER A 4 30.14 -36.35 -51.36
CA SER A 4 30.12 -34.92 -51.03
C SER A 4 29.43 -34.02 -52.05
N SER A 5 28.89 -32.84 -51.61
CA SER A 5 29.15 -31.51 -52.20
C SER A 5 28.23 -30.47 -51.52
N ASN A 6 28.68 -29.57 -50.69
CA ASN A 6 29.45 -28.36 -50.94
C ASN A 6 28.71 -27.33 -51.81
N ARG A 7 28.19 -26.25 -51.21
CA ARG A 7 28.15 -24.91 -51.77
C ARG A 7 27.84 -23.80 -50.75
N THR A 8 28.85 -23.08 -50.38
CA THR A 8 28.81 -21.69 -49.86
C THR A 8 28.89 -20.72 -51.04
N PRO A 9 28.99 -19.37 -50.82
CA PRO A 9 27.98 -18.39 -50.50
C PRO A 9 27.88 -17.27 -51.54
N ARG A 10 26.92 -16.39 -51.49
CA ARG A 10 26.97 -15.11 -52.26
C ARG A 10 26.85 -13.89 -51.39
N ARG A 11 27.92 -13.11 -51.41
CA ARG A 11 28.06 -11.68 -51.05
C ARG A 11 27.35 -10.81 -52.07
N GLY A 12 26.94 -9.65 -51.66
CA GLY A 12 26.64 -8.46 -52.45
C GLY A 12 25.77 -7.54 -51.57
N GLY A 13 26.05 -6.34 -51.30
CA GLY A 13 26.95 -5.33 -51.84
C GLY A 13 26.38 -3.97 -51.48
N TYR A 14 27.16 -3.17 -50.87
CA TYR A 14 27.09 -1.73 -50.64
C TYR A 14 26.17 -0.89 -51.53
N ARG A 15 25.47 0.08 -50.91
CA ARG A 15 25.42 1.47 -51.46
C ARG A 15 25.31 2.48 -50.29
N GLN A 16 26.36 3.29 -50.19
CA GLN A 16 26.40 4.62 -49.61
C GLN A 16 25.74 5.56 -50.61
N ASP A 17 25.03 6.55 -50.15
CA ASP A 17 24.88 7.83 -50.83
C ASP A 17 24.97 8.97 -49.83
N GLU A 18 25.80 9.91 -50.25
CA GLU A 18 26.42 10.99 -49.52
C GLU A 18 25.52 12.23 -49.35
N ASN A 19 25.87 12.99 -48.31
CA ASN A 19 25.70 14.41 -48.05
C ASN A 19 25.76 15.32 -49.32
N PRO A 20 25.52 16.66 -49.35
CA PRO A 20 25.81 17.67 -48.30
C PRO A 20 24.97 18.98 -48.32
N ARG A 21 25.19 19.86 -47.34
CA ARG A 21 25.44 21.34 -47.39
C ARG A 21 25.03 22.00 -46.08
N GLU A 22 25.97 22.46 -45.29
CA GLU A 22 26.61 23.81 -45.20
C GLU A 22 25.62 24.95 -44.94
N ARG A 23 25.77 25.78 -43.96
CA ARG A 23 26.77 26.62 -43.29
C ARG A 23 26.05 27.65 -42.40
N ASN A 24 26.67 28.00 -41.34
CA ASN A 24 26.92 29.29 -40.64
C ASN A 24 26.64 29.13 -39.15
N GLY A 25 27.54 29.19 -38.22
CA GLY A 25 28.65 30.11 -38.04
C GLY A 25 28.23 31.27 -37.14
N ALA A 26 28.48 31.15 -35.80
CA ALA A 26 28.91 32.28 -34.96
C ALA A 26 29.04 31.85 -33.46
N THR A 27 30.26 31.81 -32.98
CA THR A 27 30.86 32.39 -31.77
C THR A 27 30.21 32.25 -30.38
N MET A 28 31.07 31.78 -29.51
CA MET A 28 31.00 31.77 -28.05
C MET A 28 30.68 33.12 -27.40
N SER A 29 29.91 33.09 -26.30
CA SER A 29 30.31 33.76 -25.06
C SER A 29 29.58 33.14 -23.88
N ALA A 30 30.35 32.87 -22.81
CA ALA A 30 29.90 32.44 -21.50
C ALA A 30 29.16 33.60 -20.84
N ASP A 31 28.03 33.27 -20.18
CA ASP A 31 27.67 33.87 -18.91
C ASP A 31 26.47 33.11 -18.30
N GLY A 32 26.63 32.75 -17.05
CA GLY A 32 25.62 32.06 -16.27
C GLY A 32 24.46 32.99 -15.87
N ALA A 33 23.24 32.51 -16.11
CA ALA A 33 22.06 33.11 -15.49
C ALA A 33 21.01 32.03 -15.20
N SER A 34 20.79 31.82 -13.92
CA SER A 34 19.74 31.00 -13.34
C SER A 34 18.37 31.50 -13.76
N PHE A 35 17.60 30.61 -14.39
CA PHE A 35 16.20 30.87 -14.76
C PHE A 35 15.30 30.74 -13.53
N ARG A 36 14.76 31.85 -13.02
CA ARG A 36 13.67 31.91 -12.07
C ARG A 36 12.38 32.32 -12.79
N PRO A 37 11.29 31.55 -12.75
CA PRO A 37 10.02 32.01 -13.30
C PRO A 37 9.44 33.07 -12.36
N ARG A 38 9.20 34.28 -12.89
CA ARG A 38 8.41 35.34 -12.23
C ARG A 38 6.92 35.00 -12.31
N PHE A 39 6.31 34.83 -11.17
CA PHE A 39 4.86 34.84 -11.02
C PHE A 39 4.35 36.29 -11.09
N ASN A 40 3.43 36.55 -11.99
CA ASN A 40 2.76 37.84 -12.11
C ASN A 40 1.38 37.74 -11.42
N PRO A 41 1.09 38.53 -10.35
CA PRO A 41 -0.16 38.44 -9.61
C PRO A 41 -1.15 39.55 -9.97
N ASN A 42 -1.43 39.81 -11.23
CA ASN A 42 -2.50 40.74 -11.60
C ASN A 42 -3.16 40.32 -12.92
N ALA A 43 -4.25 39.55 -12.80
CA ALA A 43 -5.33 39.56 -13.78
C ALA A 43 -6.64 39.10 -13.11
N ASN A 44 -7.60 40.03 -13.09
CA ASN A 44 -9.03 39.89 -12.84
C ASN A 44 -9.51 39.84 -11.38
N ALA A 45 -9.75 41.05 -10.86
CA ALA A 45 -10.75 41.33 -9.84
C ALA A 45 -12.11 41.52 -10.51
N GLN A 46 -13.12 40.76 -10.09
CA GLN A 46 -14.52 41.22 -10.06
C GLN A 46 -15.23 40.63 -8.82
N GLU A 47 -15.71 41.54 -8.08
CA GLU A 47 -16.61 41.73 -6.96
C GLU A 47 -17.32 40.50 -6.34
N GLY A 48 -17.23 40.43 -4.98
CA GLY A 48 -18.05 39.57 -4.12
C GLY A 48 -17.59 39.60 -2.66
N GLY A 49 -18.09 40.55 -1.87
CA GLY A 49 -18.30 40.58 -0.43
C GLY A 49 -17.27 39.92 0.51
N ALA A 50 -16.28 40.68 0.97
CA ALA A 50 -15.32 40.25 1.98
C ALA A 50 -15.85 40.47 3.42
N ARG A 51 -16.03 39.37 4.19
CA ARG A 51 -16.10 39.46 5.67
C ARG A 51 -14.69 39.51 6.23
N LYS A 52 -14.32 40.63 6.84
CA LYS A 52 -13.04 40.88 7.50
C LYS A 52 -12.88 39.99 8.73
N ARG A 53 -11.81 39.19 8.74
CA ARG A 53 -11.29 38.54 9.97
C ARG A 53 -10.42 39.54 10.73
N GLN A 54 -10.74 39.80 11.99
CA GLN A 54 -9.91 40.60 12.90
C GLN A 54 -8.59 39.90 13.21
N ARG A 55 -7.49 40.62 13.00
CA ARG A 55 -6.15 40.23 13.48
C ARG A 55 -6.01 40.73 14.92
N PHE A 56 -5.73 39.81 15.84
CA PHE A 56 -5.26 40.16 17.18
C PHE A 56 -3.75 40.41 17.15
N THR A 57 -3.35 41.65 17.44
CA THR A 57 -1.97 42.03 17.73
C THR A 57 -1.71 41.86 19.21
N ARG A 58 -0.67 41.10 19.58
CA ARG A 58 -0.17 41.04 20.95
C ARG A 58 0.66 42.28 21.26
N THR A 59 0.23 43.07 22.22
CA THR A 59 1.07 44.05 22.91
C THR A 59 1.47 43.45 24.26
N ALA A 60 2.76 43.57 24.56
CA ALA A 60 3.34 43.18 25.83
C ALA A 60 3.04 44.27 26.90
N GLY A 61 2.70 43.82 28.11
CA GLY A 61 2.54 44.72 29.26
C GLY A 61 1.96 43.99 30.45
N ALA A 62 2.78 43.81 31.47
CA ALA A 62 2.49 43.16 32.74
C ALA A 62 1.34 43.80 33.52
N THR A 63 0.50 43.00 34.21
CA THR A 63 0.22 43.18 35.62
C THR A 63 -0.59 41.99 36.18
N ARG A 64 -0.22 41.62 37.34
CA ARG A 64 -0.71 40.64 38.31
C ARG A 64 -2.16 40.90 38.67
N VAL A 65 -3.08 39.91 38.54
CA VAL A 65 -4.37 39.94 39.21
C VAL A 65 -4.65 38.58 39.85
N GLU A 66 -5.14 38.68 41.07
CA GLU A 66 -5.35 37.62 42.06
C GLU A 66 -6.36 36.57 41.66
N ARG A 67 -6.11 35.41 42.24
CA ARG A 67 -6.87 34.17 42.16
C ARG A 67 -8.10 34.30 43.07
N VAL A 68 -9.30 34.31 42.51
CA VAL A 68 -10.53 34.11 43.28
C VAL A 68 -11.05 32.71 42.96
N GLU A 69 -10.99 31.87 43.97
CA GLU A 69 -11.64 30.52 43.99
C GLU A 69 -13.14 30.74 44.26
N SER A 70 -13.97 30.19 43.38
CA SER A 70 -15.36 29.87 43.72
C SER A 70 -15.74 28.52 43.20
N ARG A 71 -15.75 27.54 44.12
CA ARG A 71 -16.39 26.24 43.94
C ARG A 71 -17.89 26.40 44.14
N PRO A 72 -18.76 25.88 43.27
CA PRO A 72 -20.16 25.63 43.68
C PRO A 72 -20.27 24.23 44.29
N SER A 73 -20.66 24.22 45.51
CA SER A 73 -21.05 23.02 46.29
C SER A 73 -22.37 22.46 45.76
N PHE A 74 -22.38 21.17 45.45
CA PHE A 74 -23.63 20.43 45.24
C PHE A 74 -24.24 20.09 46.62
N ARG A 75 -25.37 20.74 46.92
CA ARG A 75 -26.27 20.35 48.02
C ARG A 75 -27.24 19.27 47.50
N ASN A 76 -27.31 18.17 48.17
CA ASN A 76 -28.37 17.18 48.11
C ASN A 76 -29.69 17.80 48.52
N ALA A 77 -30.72 17.65 47.67
CA ALA A 77 -32.11 17.78 48.13
C ALA A 77 -32.86 16.54 47.69
N ALA A 78 -33.30 15.80 48.71
CA ALA A 78 -34.30 14.76 48.56
C ALA A 78 -35.66 15.39 48.40
N GLY A 79 -36.52 14.87 47.53
CA GLY A 79 -37.92 15.30 47.36
C GLY A 79 -38.64 14.48 46.29
N GLN A 80 -39.39 13.57 46.73
CA GLN A 80 -40.62 12.87 46.31
C GLN A 80 -41.27 13.29 44.98
N GLY A 81 -41.73 12.28 44.20
CA GLY A 81 -43.06 12.22 43.59
C GLY A 81 -43.15 12.35 42.08
N GLY A 82 -43.43 11.26 41.42
CA GLY A 82 -44.52 11.12 40.46
C GLY A 82 -44.30 11.55 39.00
N GLN A 83 -44.61 10.63 38.18
CA GLN A 83 -45.13 10.71 36.81
C GLN A 83 -44.20 10.37 35.66
N ASP A 84 -44.71 9.45 34.88
CA ASP A 84 -44.20 8.94 33.62
C ASP A 84 -43.87 10.07 32.66
N GLY A 85 -42.58 10.22 32.37
CA GLY A 85 -42.04 11.11 31.37
C GLY A 85 -41.12 10.32 30.48
N GLU A 86 -41.47 10.25 29.19
CA GLU A 86 -40.67 9.70 28.11
C GLU A 86 -39.19 9.96 28.29
N ARG A 87 -38.41 8.91 28.46
CA ARG A 87 -36.96 9.02 28.48
C ARG A 87 -36.50 9.43 27.10
N ALA A 88 -36.29 10.73 26.91
CA ALA A 88 -35.67 11.28 25.73
C ALA A 88 -34.40 10.49 25.41
N PHE A 89 -34.41 9.82 24.27
CA PHE A 89 -33.28 9.05 23.71
C PHE A 89 -32.10 10.02 23.55
N ARG A 90 -31.14 10.00 24.47
CA ARG A 90 -29.87 10.71 24.31
C ARG A 90 -29.08 9.94 23.25
N PRO A 91 -28.83 10.54 22.06
CA PRO A 91 -28.03 9.88 21.04
C PRO A 91 -26.64 9.58 21.63
N ARG A 92 -26.24 8.31 21.57
CA ARG A 92 -24.85 7.93 21.93
C ARG A 92 -23.91 8.80 21.12
N PRO A 93 -22.84 9.36 21.73
CA PRO A 93 -21.86 10.13 20.99
C PRO A 93 -21.35 9.28 19.83
N LYS A 94 -21.53 9.78 18.61
CA LYS A 94 -21.02 9.12 17.38
C LYS A 94 -19.55 8.88 17.59
N HIS A 95 -19.16 7.62 17.66
CA HIS A 95 -17.76 7.21 17.73
C HIS A 95 -17.07 7.79 16.49
N ASN A 96 -16.26 8.82 16.68
CA ASN A 96 -15.46 9.40 15.59
C ASN A 96 -14.36 8.40 15.26
N PRO A 97 -14.41 7.64 14.15
CA PRO A 97 -13.44 6.58 13.86
C PRO A 97 -12.03 7.10 13.55
N GLY A 98 -11.77 8.37 13.81
CA GLY A 98 -10.50 9.05 13.53
C GLY A 98 -9.66 9.47 14.74
N VAL A 99 -10.14 9.29 15.98
CA VAL A 99 -9.40 9.71 17.16
C VAL A 99 -8.79 8.49 17.86
N TYR A 100 -7.60 8.11 17.43
CA TYR A 100 -6.80 7.12 18.14
C TYR A 100 -6.22 7.73 19.42
N SER A 101 -6.31 6.98 20.53
CA SER A 101 -5.70 7.41 21.78
C SER A 101 -4.19 7.57 21.57
N GLN A 102 -3.62 8.69 22.05
CA GLN A 102 -2.17 8.94 22.02
C GLN A 102 -1.38 7.79 22.66
N ARG A 103 -1.96 7.11 23.66
CA ARG A 103 -1.39 5.96 24.34
C ARG A 103 -1.16 4.77 23.39
N LYS A 104 -2.15 4.40 22.57
CA LYS A 104 -1.97 3.34 21.55
C LYS A 104 -0.91 3.70 20.50
N ARG A 105 -0.76 4.98 20.16
CA ARG A 105 0.32 5.45 19.26
C ARG A 105 1.70 5.29 19.89
N GLN A 106 1.84 5.64 21.17
CA GLN A 106 3.11 5.53 21.89
C GLN A 106 3.49 4.07 22.15
N ASP A 107 2.55 3.23 22.56
CA ASP A 107 2.77 1.80 22.77
C ASP A 107 3.13 1.10 21.45
N PHE A 108 2.57 1.56 20.33
CA PHE A 108 2.90 1.06 19.01
C PHE A 108 4.31 1.44 18.60
N GLN A 109 4.72 2.72 18.74
CA GLN A 109 6.07 3.17 18.42
C GLN A 109 7.11 2.41 19.22
N LYS A 110 6.89 2.20 20.53
CA LYS A 110 7.79 1.43 21.40
C LYS A 110 7.94 -0.03 20.98
N ASN A 111 6.86 -0.69 20.54
CA ASN A 111 6.89 -2.10 20.14
C ASN A 111 7.40 -2.36 18.73
N TYR A 112 7.40 -1.34 17.87
CA TYR A 112 7.77 -1.49 16.46
C TYR A 112 9.26 -1.27 16.19
N GLU A 113 9.93 -0.50 17.03
CA GLU A 113 11.35 -0.14 16.92
C GLU A 113 12.14 -0.53 18.16
N ASP A 114 11.87 -1.69 18.73
CA ASP A 114 12.65 -2.17 19.86
C ASP A 114 14.09 -2.49 19.41
N PRO A 115 15.07 -1.65 19.75
CA PRO A 115 16.48 -1.84 19.31
C PRO A 115 17.12 -3.06 19.98
N THR A 116 16.50 -3.63 21.00
CA THR A 116 17.03 -4.78 21.75
C THR A 116 16.52 -6.11 21.20
N LYS A 117 15.56 -6.08 20.26
CA LYS A 117 14.95 -7.31 19.73
C LYS A 117 15.80 -7.92 18.62
N PRO A 118 16.39 -9.10 18.84
CA PRO A 118 17.19 -9.77 17.83
C PRO A 118 16.31 -10.20 16.65
N MET A 119 16.83 -10.04 15.43
CA MET A 119 16.19 -10.52 14.20
C MET A 119 17.09 -11.48 13.44
N ARG A 120 16.53 -12.38 12.64
CA ARG A 120 17.32 -13.26 11.78
C ARG A 120 18.15 -12.44 10.79
N LEU A 121 19.38 -12.86 10.54
CA LEU A 121 20.32 -12.18 9.64
C LEU A 121 19.75 -12.05 8.22
N ASN A 122 19.14 -13.11 7.66
CA ASN A 122 18.49 -13.06 6.35
C ASN A 122 17.36 -12.02 6.28
N LYS A 123 16.61 -11.82 7.37
CA LYS A 123 15.59 -10.78 7.46
C LYS A 123 16.21 -9.39 7.54
N PHE A 124 17.34 -9.24 8.23
CA PHE A 124 18.06 -7.98 8.31
C PHE A 124 18.56 -7.53 6.94
N LEU A 125 19.20 -8.44 6.17
CA LEU A 125 19.71 -8.18 4.82
C LEU A 125 18.56 -7.82 3.84
N ALA A 126 17.45 -8.54 3.92
CA ALA A 126 16.28 -8.24 3.09
C ALA A 126 15.63 -6.89 3.45
N ASN A 127 15.60 -6.50 4.74
CA ASN A 127 15.11 -5.20 5.20
C ASN A 127 16.07 -4.04 4.86
N ALA A 128 17.30 -4.36 4.53
CA ALA A 128 18.31 -3.42 4.04
C ALA A 128 18.28 -3.27 2.50
N GLY A 129 17.34 -3.96 1.82
CA GLY A 129 17.16 -3.84 0.38
C GLY A 129 18.20 -4.56 -0.49
N ILE A 130 19.15 -5.28 0.11
CA ILE A 130 20.25 -5.93 -0.63
C ILE A 130 19.71 -7.05 -1.52
N CYS A 131 18.86 -7.92 -0.96
CA CYS A 131 18.39 -9.13 -1.63
C CYS A 131 17.04 -9.62 -1.07
N SER A 132 16.50 -10.72 -1.63
CA SER A 132 15.40 -11.44 -1.00
C SER A 132 15.93 -12.25 0.20
N ARG A 133 15.02 -12.73 1.07
CA ARG A 133 15.41 -13.58 2.20
C ARG A 133 16.04 -14.91 1.79
N ARG A 134 15.64 -15.48 0.62
CA ARG A 134 16.22 -16.69 0.08
C ARG A 134 17.62 -16.45 -0.45
N GLU A 135 17.82 -15.45 -1.27
CA GLU A 135 19.15 -15.03 -1.73
C GLU A 135 20.06 -14.66 -0.55
N ALA A 136 19.51 -14.07 0.53
CA ALA A 136 20.28 -13.82 1.75
C ALA A 136 20.77 -15.12 2.42
N ASP A 137 19.96 -16.19 2.38
CA ASP A 137 20.37 -17.50 2.88
C ASP A 137 21.53 -18.06 2.05
N ASP A 138 21.49 -17.92 0.72
CA ASP A 138 22.58 -18.31 -0.18
C ASP A 138 23.87 -17.51 0.11
N PHE A 139 23.76 -16.20 0.33
CA PHE A 139 24.89 -15.33 0.66
C PHE A 139 25.50 -15.63 2.04
N ILE A 140 24.67 -15.99 3.02
CA ILE A 140 25.15 -16.42 4.35
C ILE A 140 25.94 -17.73 4.21
N GLN A 141 25.42 -18.72 3.49
CA GLN A 141 26.12 -19.99 3.24
C GLN A 141 27.43 -19.81 2.48
N ALA A 142 27.49 -18.85 1.57
CA ALA A 142 28.71 -18.52 0.83
C ALA A 142 29.78 -17.80 1.68
N GLY A 143 29.46 -17.45 2.95
CA GLY A 143 30.43 -16.83 3.88
C GLY A 143 30.80 -15.40 3.53
N ILE A 144 30.02 -14.69 2.71
CA ILE A 144 30.30 -13.31 2.28
C ILE A 144 29.72 -12.25 3.21
N ILE A 145 29.10 -12.68 4.31
CA ILE A 145 28.50 -11.82 5.32
C ILE A 145 29.35 -11.85 6.58
N THR A 146 29.70 -10.68 7.10
CA THR A 146 30.35 -10.57 8.40
C THR A 146 29.47 -9.79 9.38
N VAL A 147 29.47 -10.23 10.64
CA VAL A 147 28.80 -9.56 11.75
C VAL A 147 29.83 -9.28 12.83
N ASN A 148 30.01 -8.00 13.17
CA ASN A 148 31.01 -7.54 14.14
C ASN A 148 32.44 -8.04 13.81
N GLY A 149 32.78 -8.17 12.52
CA GLY A 149 34.08 -8.62 12.03
C GLY A 149 34.27 -10.14 11.95
N GLN A 150 33.24 -10.94 12.28
CA GLN A 150 33.27 -12.40 12.15
C GLN A 150 32.41 -12.85 10.99
N VAL A 151 32.89 -13.79 10.19
CA VAL A 151 32.13 -14.43 9.10
C VAL A 151 31.02 -15.27 9.73
N VAL A 152 29.79 -15.16 9.18
CA VAL A 152 28.63 -15.92 9.62
C VAL A 152 28.11 -16.75 8.46
N ASP A 153 28.12 -18.08 8.63
CA ASP A 153 27.62 -19.11 7.70
C ASP A 153 26.33 -19.79 8.18
N ASN A 154 25.92 -19.53 9.42
CA ASN A 154 24.74 -20.13 10.03
C ASN A 154 23.44 -19.43 9.60
N LEU A 155 22.54 -20.14 8.89
CA LEU A 155 21.22 -19.65 8.47
C LEU A 155 20.29 -19.23 9.63
N GLY A 156 20.53 -19.79 10.84
CA GLY A 156 19.79 -19.45 12.05
C GLY A 156 20.29 -18.20 12.77
N ALA A 157 21.39 -17.61 12.33
CA ALA A 157 22.03 -16.46 12.98
C ALA A 157 21.05 -15.30 13.18
N LYS A 158 21.14 -14.69 14.37
CA LYS A 158 20.37 -13.50 14.75
C LYS A 158 21.33 -12.36 15.01
N VAL A 159 20.89 -11.17 14.60
CA VAL A 159 21.62 -9.91 14.80
C VAL A 159 20.75 -8.92 15.54
N LEU A 160 21.40 -8.09 16.33
CA LEU A 160 20.77 -6.92 16.95
C LEU A 160 20.79 -5.74 15.95
N PRO A 161 19.88 -4.79 16.09
CA PRO A 161 19.90 -3.56 15.30
C PRO A 161 21.18 -2.73 15.44
N THR A 162 21.94 -2.94 16.52
CA THR A 162 23.20 -2.28 16.84
C THR A 162 24.42 -2.97 16.26
N ASP A 163 24.29 -4.24 15.80
CA ASP A 163 25.40 -4.99 15.24
C ASP A 163 25.88 -4.40 13.92
N LYS A 164 27.20 -4.43 13.72
CA LYS A 164 27.82 -4.01 12.47
C LYS A 164 27.79 -5.18 11.49
N VAL A 165 26.82 -5.16 10.57
CA VAL A 165 26.72 -6.15 9.49
C VAL A 165 27.39 -5.60 8.25
N MET A 166 28.23 -6.42 7.59
CA MET A 166 28.89 -6.09 6.34
C MET A 166 28.52 -7.13 5.28
N PHE A 167 28.40 -6.67 4.05
CA PHE A 167 28.18 -7.47 2.84
C PHE A 167 29.27 -7.12 1.83
N HIS A 168 30.12 -8.08 1.45
CA HIS A 168 31.33 -7.82 0.65
C HIS A 168 32.13 -6.62 1.18
N ASP A 169 32.38 -6.59 2.49
CA ASP A 169 33.11 -5.52 3.19
C ASP A 169 32.44 -4.13 3.14
N GLN A 170 31.20 -4.06 2.62
CA GLN A 170 30.41 -2.83 2.63
C GLN A 170 29.42 -2.84 3.81
N PRO A 171 29.33 -1.72 4.57
CA PRO A 171 28.42 -1.65 5.71
C PRO A 171 26.96 -1.65 5.27
N VAL A 172 26.19 -2.58 5.80
CA VAL A 172 24.77 -2.73 5.53
C VAL A 172 23.95 -1.78 6.39
N ARG A 173 23.16 -0.93 5.76
CA ARG A 173 22.24 -0.01 6.43
C ARG A 173 20.80 -0.36 6.08
N ARG A 174 19.90 -0.27 7.07
CA ARG A 174 18.48 -0.48 6.82
C ARG A 174 17.93 0.66 5.97
N GLU A 175 17.09 0.30 5.01
CA GLU A 175 16.33 1.27 4.22
C GLU A 175 15.20 1.92 5.04
N ARG A 176 14.81 3.12 4.64
CA ARG A 176 13.56 3.71 5.13
C ARG A 176 12.38 2.91 4.60
N LYS A 177 11.31 2.84 5.39
CA LYS A 177 10.10 2.12 4.98
C LYS A 177 9.28 2.93 3.98
N VAL A 178 8.88 2.28 2.91
CA VAL A 178 8.08 2.86 1.82
C VAL A 178 6.78 2.10 1.69
N TYR A 179 5.68 2.82 1.46
CA TYR A 179 4.34 2.26 1.30
C TYR A 179 3.65 2.93 0.12
N ILE A 180 3.34 2.14 -0.91
CA ILE A 180 2.73 2.59 -2.16
C ILE A 180 1.43 1.85 -2.38
N LEU A 181 0.35 2.59 -2.60
CA LEU A 181 -0.94 2.06 -3.03
C LEU A 181 -1.05 2.21 -4.54
N LEU A 182 -1.15 1.09 -5.23
CA LEU A 182 -1.34 0.99 -6.67
C LEU A 182 -2.80 0.62 -6.99
N ASN A 183 -3.42 1.30 -7.93
CA ASN A 183 -4.62 0.81 -8.59
C ASN A 183 -4.21 -0.06 -9.78
N LYS A 184 -4.01 -1.36 -9.52
CA LYS A 184 -3.47 -2.32 -10.49
C LYS A 184 -4.34 -2.41 -11.74
N PRO A 185 -3.80 -2.25 -12.94
CA PRO A 185 -4.53 -2.45 -14.19
C PRO A 185 -4.68 -3.94 -14.54
N LYS A 186 -5.47 -4.22 -15.57
CA LYS A 186 -5.58 -5.54 -16.21
C LYS A 186 -4.28 -5.88 -16.96
N ASN A 187 -4.04 -7.15 -17.24
CA ASN A 187 -2.88 -7.67 -17.97
C ASN A 187 -1.51 -7.43 -17.31
N THR A 188 -1.48 -7.20 -16.02
CA THR A 188 -0.26 -6.99 -15.23
C THR A 188 -0.13 -8.10 -14.21
N VAL A 189 1.03 -8.72 -14.08
CA VAL A 189 1.27 -9.79 -13.10
C VAL A 189 1.78 -9.23 -11.78
N THR A 190 1.39 -9.89 -10.67
CA THR A 190 1.80 -9.50 -9.33
C THR A 190 2.95 -10.40 -8.87
N THR A 191 4.15 -10.08 -9.32
CA THR A 191 5.39 -10.78 -8.99
C THR A 191 6.55 -9.79 -8.89
N THR A 192 7.62 -10.17 -8.21
CA THR A 192 8.90 -9.45 -8.16
C THR A 192 9.85 -9.91 -9.24
N ASP A 193 9.67 -11.12 -9.73
CA ASP A 193 10.43 -11.75 -10.78
C ASP A 193 9.48 -12.53 -11.69
N ASP A 194 9.63 -12.40 -13.00
CA ASP A 194 8.80 -13.08 -14.00
C ASP A 194 9.63 -13.70 -15.10
N PRO A 195 9.85 -15.03 -15.09
CA PRO A 195 10.61 -15.73 -16.13
C PRO A 195 10.02 -15.59 -17.55
N GLN A 196 8.76 -15.16 -17.67
CA GLN A 196 8.09 -14.95 -18.96
C GLN A 196 8.14 -13.50 -19.43
N GLU A 197 8.86 -12.62 -18.72
CA GLU A 197 9.04 -11.19 -19.05
C GLU A 197 7.74 -10.43 -19.32
N ARG A 198 6.65 -10.81 -18.64
CA ARG A 198 5.37 -10.12 -18.75
C ARG A 198 5.42 -8.80 -17.97
N HIS A 199 4.57 -7.88 -18.34
CA HIS A 199 4.42 -6.62 -17.61
C HIS A 199 4.02 -6.85 -16.15
N THR A 200 4.85 -6.40 -15.21
CA THR A 200 4.70 -6.60 -13.77
C THR A 200 4.16 -5.36 -13.06
N VAL A 201 3.70 -5.53 -11.83
CA VAL A 201 3.31 -4.39 -10.98
C VAL A 201 4.49 -3.51 -10.61
N LEU A 202 5.71 -4.05 -10.60
CA LEU A 202 6.93 -3.29 -10.31
C LEU A 202 7.31 -2.36 -11.45
N ASP A 203 7.05 -2.73 -12.70
CA ASP A 203 7.30 -1.86 -13.86
C ASP A 203 6.50 -0.56 -13.76
N ILE A 204 5.28 -0.63 -13.23
CA ILE A 204 4.42 0.55 -13.06
C ILE A 204 4.99 1.52 -12.01
N VAL A 205 5.59 0.99 -10.95
CA VAL A 205 6.12 1.78 -9.83
C VAL A 205 7.63 1.96 -9.88
N ARG A 206 8.29 1.55 -10.96
CA ARG A 206 9.76 1.53 -11.13
C ARG A 206 10.45 2.85 -10.74
N HIS A 207 9.80 3.98 -11.03
CA HIS A 207 10.35 5.31 -10.77
C HIS A 207 9.78 5.97 -9.49
N ALA A 208 9.07 5.21 -8.64
CA ALA A 208 8.44 5.76 -7.45
C ALA A 208 9.46 6.01 -6.31
N CYS A 209 10.40 5.10 -6.13
CA CYS A 209 11.38 5.13 -5.06
C CYS A 209 12.61 4.31 -5.44
N ALA A 210 13.71 4.52 -4.73
CA ALA A 210 14.95 3.76 -4.91
C ALA A 210 14.96 2.45 -4.09
N GLU A 211 14.15 2.39 -3.03
CA GLU A 211 14.07 1.27 -2.12
C GLU A 211 13.47 0.04 -2.80
N ARG A 212 13.91 -1.16 -2.38
CA ARG A 212 13.44 -2.44 -2.90
C ARG A 212 12.08 -2.80 -2.34
N ILE A 213 11.01 -2.40 -3.03
CA ILE A 213 9.62 -2.70 -2.66
C ILE A 213 9.09 -3.97 -3.34
N TYR A 214 8.07 -4.59 -2.72
CA TYR A 214 7.39 -5.77 -3.25
C TYR A 214 5.88 -5.73 -2.91
N PRO A 215 5.04 -6.46 -3.67
CA PRO A 215 3.60 -6.46 -3.45
C PRO A 215 3.20 -7.20 -2.17
N VAL A 216 2.23 -6.64 -1.45
CA VAL A 216 1.60 -7.24 -0.27
C VAL A 216 0.42 -8.12 -0.72
N GLY A 217 0.68 -9.41 -0.81
CA GLY A 217 -0.23 -10.36 -1.43
C GLY A 217 -0.26 -10.26 -2.95
N ARG A 218 -1.21 -10.95 -3.56
CA ARG A 218 -1.32 -11.02 -5.03
C ARG A 218 -2.72 -10.69 -5.50
N LEU A 219 -2.79 -10.19 -6.72
CA LEU A 219 -3.99 -10.14 -7.56
C LEU A 219 -3.69 -10.89 -8.86
N ASP A 220 -4.67 -11.58 -9.40
CA ASP A 220 -4.52 -12.25 -10.69
C ASP A 220 -4.19 -11.24 -11.80
N ARG A 221 -3.63 -11.73 -12.92
CA ARG A 221 -3.30 -10.93 -14.10
C ARG A 221 -4.49 -10.07 -14.57
N ASN A 222 -5.68 -10.65 -14.60
CA ASN A 222 -6.90 -9.99 -15.08
C ASN A 222 -7.75 -9.35 -13.96
N THR A 223 -7.33 -9.45 -12.70
CA THR A 223 -7.99 -8.77 -11.58
C THR A 223 -7.38 -7.38 -11.42
N THR A 224 -8.22 -6.38 -11.22
CA THR A 224 -7.83 -4.98 -11.07
C THR A 224 -7.99 -4.50 -9.63
N GLY A 225 -7.53 -3.28 -9.33
CA GLY A 225 -7.85 -2.59 -8.09
C GLY A 225 -6.70 -2.44 -7.10
N VAL A 226 -7.05 -2.26 -5.83
CA VAL A 226 -6.13 -1.93 -4.74
C VAL A 226 -5.04 -2.98 -4.57
N LEU A 227 -3.80 -2.58 -4.68
CA LEU A 227 -2.62 -3.38 -4.34
C LEU A 227 -1.64 -2.51 -3.54
N LEU A 228 -1.22 -2.99 -2.39
CA LEU A 228 -0.19 -2.35 -1.58
C LEU A 228 1.19 -2.92 -1.97
N LEU A 229 2.18 -2.05 -2.10
CA LEU A 229 3.60 -2.42 -2.25
C LEU A 229 4.40 -1.76 -1.13
N THR A 230 5.36 -2.48 -0.54
CA THR A 230 6.18 -1.98 0.56
C THR A 230 7.46 -2.79 0.68
N ASN A 231 8.45 -2.24 1.40
CA ASN A 231 9.62 -2.97 1.91
C ASN A 231 9.47 -3.34 3.41
N ASP A 232 8.31 -3.07 4.01
CA ASP A 232 8.01 -3.46 5.40
C ASP A 232 7.48 -4.90 5.48
N GLY A 233 8.38 -5.86 5.64
CA GLY A 233 8.03 -7.29 5.70
C GLY A 233 7.16 -7.67 6.88
N ASP A 234 7.27 -6.97 8.00
CA ASP A 234 6.46 -7.26 9.19
C ASP A 234 5.00 -6.85 8.98
N LEU A 235 4.79 -5.67 8.37
CA LEU A 235 3.46 -5.25 7.98
C LEU A 235 2.89 -6.13 6.87
N ALA A 236 3.69 -6.46 5.85
CA ALA A 236 3.26 -7.34 4.77
C ALA A 236 2.80 -8.70 5.29
N ALA A 237 3.53 -9.31 6.23
CA ALA A 237 3.15 -10.57 6.87
C ALA A 237 1.83 -10.44 7.65
N LYS A 238 1.64 -9.36 8.42
CA LYS A 238 0.39 -9.10 9.15
C LYS A 238 -0.82 -8.93 8.24
N LEU A 239 -0.63 -8.33 7.06
CA LEU A 239 -1.72 -8.08 6.12
C LEU A 239 -2.08 -9.29 5.24
N THR A 240 -1.15 -10.24 5.07
CA THR A 240 -1.34 -11.38 4.17
C THR A 240 -1.62 -12.70 4.89
N HIS A 241 -1.18 -12.85 6.13
CA HIS A 241 -1.33 -14.11 6.85
C HIS A 241 -2.79 -14.37 7.21
N PRO A 242 -3.35 -15.56 6.93
CA PRO A 242 -4.77 -15.89 7.13
C PRO A 242 -5.28 -15.66 8.55
N LYS A 243 -4.45 -15.89 9.57
CA LYS A 243 -4.85 -15.72 10.98
C LYS A 243 -5.29 -14.31 11.35
N PHE A 244 -4.92 -13.29 10.56
CA PHE A 244 -5.29 -11.91 10.82
C PHE A 244 -6.58 -11.50 10.11
N GLY A 245 -7.21 -12.39 9.35
CA GLY A 245 -8.55 -12.23 8.77
C GLY A 245 -8.77 -10.90 8.02
N LYS A 246 -7.74 -10.34 7.34
CA LYS A 246 -7.88 -9.01 6.75
C LYS A 246 -8.88 -8.99 5.61
N LYS A 247 -9.89 -8.16 5.77
CA LYS A 247 -11.02 -8.00 4.85
C LYS A 247 -10.59 -7.46 3.49
N LYS A 248 -11.21 -7.99 2.46
CA LYS A 248 -11.02 -7.63 1.06
C LYS A 248 -12.39 -7.45 0.43
N ILE A 249 -12.65 -6.28 -0.12
CA ILE A 249 -13.92 -6.00 -0.80
C ILE A 249 -13.67 -5.97 -2.29
N TYR A 250 -14.50 -6.72 -3.01
CA TYR A 250 -14.43 -6.85 -4.46
C TYR A 250 -15.73 -6.35 -5.11
N ALA A 251 -15.60 -5.61 -6.20
CA ALA A 251 -16.66 -5.41 -7.16
C ALA A 251 -16.55 -6.51 -8.24
N VAL A 252 -17.55 -7.34 -8.29
CA VAL A 252 -17.68 -8.49 -9.20
C VAL A 252 -18.68 -8.15 -10.29
N THR A 253 -18.38 -8.46 -11.54
CA THR A 253 -19.35 -8.43 -12.65
C THR A 253 -19.43 -9.82 -13.24
N LEU A 254 -20.63 -10.37 -13.30
CA LEU A 254 -20.92 -11.69 -13.85
C LEU A 254 -21.24 -11.62 -15.34
N ASP A 255 -21.36 -12.76 -15.97
CA ASP A 255 -21.78 -12.94 -17.36
C ASP A 255 -23.30 -12.82 -17.52
N ARG A 256 -24.08 -13.15 -16.49
CA ARG A 256 -25.55 -13.05 -16.43
C ARG A 256 -26.01 -12.62 -15.04
N ASP A 257 -27.30 -12.32 -14.89
CA ASP A 257 -27.92 -11.94 -13.63
C ASP A 257 -27.83 -13.09 -12.62
N PHE A 258 -27.54 -12.76 -11.38
CA PHE A 258 -27.38 -13.71 -10.28
C PHE A 258 -28.74 -14.04 -9.67
N GLU A 259 -29.10 -15.29 -9.69
CA GLU A 259 -30.40 -15.76 -9.19
C GLU A 259 -30.47 -15.74 -7.66
N GLU A 260 -31.68 -15.54 -7.10
CA GLU A 260 -31.86 -15.50 -5.64
C GLU A 260 -31.60 -16.86 -4.98
N ALA A 261 -31.94 -17.94 -5.67
CA ALA A 261 -31.67 -19.30 -5.18
C ALA A 261 -30.17 -19.54 -5.00
N ASP A 262 -29.35 -19.08 -5.97
CA ASP A 262 -27.89 -19.20 -5.94
C ASP A 262 -27.24 -18.25 -4.91
N GLU A 263 -27.89 -17.11 -4.63
CA GLU A 263 -27.47 -16.21 -3.56
C GLU A 263 -27.50 -16.91 -2.20
N ALA A 264 -28.57 -17.66 -1.92
CA ALA A 264 -28.68 -18.41 -0.67
C ALA A 264 -27.56 -19.46 -0.54
N ILE A 265 -27.22 -20.14 -1.64
CA ILE A 265 -26.10 -21.11 -1.68
C ILE A 265 -24.77 -20.41 -1.42
N LEU A 266 -24.50 -19.28 -2.09
CA LEU A 266 -23.26 -18.54 -1.93
C LEU A 266 -23.12 -17.96 -0.51
N ARG A 267 -24.18 -17.43 0.08
CA ARG A 267 -24.21 -16.93 1.47
C ARG A 267 -24.00 -18.04 2.49
N ALA A 268 -24.54 -19.23 2.25
CA ALA A 268 -24.29 -20.40 3.08
C ALA A 268 -22.84 -20.86 3.01
N GLY A 269 -22.11 -20.47 1.97
CA GLY A 269 -20.72 -20.80 1.70
C GLY A 269 -20.53 -22.00 0.79
N VAL A 270 -19.47 -21.95 0.01
CA VAL A 270 -19.10 -22.99 -0.96
C VAL A 270 -17.83 -23.71 -0.52
N ILE A 271 -17.74 -25.01 -0.82
CA ILE A 271 -16.56 -25.83 -0.51
C ILE A 271 -15.59 -25.73 -1.68
N LEU A 272 -14.39 -25.24 -1.37
CA LEU A 272 -13.23 -25.13 -2.27
C LEU A 272 -12.02 -25.81 -1.63
N ASP A 273 -11.42 -26.79 -2.31
CA ASP A 273 -10.27 -27.55 -1.78
C ASP A 273 -10.48 -28.03 -0.32
N ASP A 274 -11.62 -28.67 -0.06
CA ASP A 274 -12.04 -29.20 1.24
C ASP A 274 -12.24 -28.18 2.35
N GLU A 275 -12.11 -26.88 2.05
CA GLU A 275 -12.40 -25.79 2.97
C GLU A 275 -13.70 -25.08 2.60
N LYS A 276 -14.59 -24.87 3.56
CA LYS A 276 -15.82 -24.10 3.36
C LYS A 276 -15.51 -22.59 3.42
N ILE A 277 -15.69 -21.91 2.31
CA ILE A 277 -15.52 -20.47 2.20
C ILE A 277 -16.87 -19.79 2.26
N VAL A 278 -17.04 -18.93 3.25
CA VAL A 278 -18.25 -18.12 3.46
C VAL A 278 -17.90 -16.66 3.17
N PRO A 279 -18.67 -15.94 2.37
CA PRO A 279 -18.50 -14.50 2.22
C PRO A 279 -18.90 -13.77 3.52
N ASP A 280 -18.13 -12.75 3.89
CA ASP A 280 -18.41 -11.90 5.07
C ASP A 280 -19.63 -11.01 4.79
N ALA A 281 -19.76 -10.50 3.54
CA ALA A 281 -20.92 -9.74 3.05
C ALA A 281 -21.10 -9.94 1.55
N LEU A 282 -22.36 -9.85 1.12
CA LEU A 282 -22.78 -9.90 -0.29
C LEU A 282 -23.83 -8.81 -0.49
N GLU A 283 -23.59 -7.88 -1.40
CA GLU A 283 -24.43 -6.72 -1.67
C GLU A 283 -24.66 -6.54 -3.16
N PHE A 284 -25.83 -6.03 -3.54
CA PHE A 284 -26.20 -5.73 -4.92
C PHE A 284 -26.37 -4.20 -5.07
N PRO A 285 -25.34 -3.49 -5.53
CA PRO A 285 -25.36 -2.02 -5.61
C PRO A 285 -26.22 -1.47 -6.75
N GLN A 286 -26.65 -2.33 -7.66
CA GLN A 286 -27.48 -1.99 -8.82
C GLN A 286 -28.67 -2.92 -8.89
N GLU A 287 -29.74 -2.48 -9.56
CA GLU A 287 -30.96 -3.30 -9.78
C GLU A 287 -30.66 -4.52 -10.64
N ASP A 288 -29.70 -4.42 -11.58
CA ASP A 288 -29.19 -5.57 -12.31
C ASP A 288 -28.38 -6.45 -11.36
N ARG A 289 -28.74 -7.65 -11.18
CA ARG A 289 -28.03 -8.59 -10.29
C ARG A 289 -26.70 -9.11 -10.86
N LYS A 290 -26.17 -8.50 -11.93
CA LYS A 290 -24.84 -8.78 -12.50
C LYS A 290 -23.70 -8.16 -11.70
N HIS A 291 -23.96 -7.04 -11.02
CA HIS A 291 -22.96 -6.31 -10.27
C HIS A 291 -23.10 -6.60 -8.78
N ILE A 292 -22.05 -7.20 -8.21
CA ILE A 292 -22.06 -7.72 -6.85
C ILE A 292 -20.90 -7.12 -6.07
N GLY A 293 -21.17 -6.57 -4.90
CA GLY A 293 -20.20 -6.27 -3.86
C GLY A 293 -19.97 -7.50 -3.00
N LEU A 294 -18.73 -7.99 -2.94
CA LEU A 294 -18.37 -9.18 -2.17
C LEU A 294 -17.29 -8.82 -1.16
N GLU A 295 -17.53 -9.05 0.14
CA GLU A 295 -16.54 -8.97 1.19
C GLU A 295 -16.09 -10.38 1.60
N ILE A 296 -14.77 -10.60 1.67
CA ILE A 296 -14.15 -11.85 2.11
C ILE A 296 -12.86 -11.59 2.85
N HIS A 297 -12.50 -12.48 3.77
CA HIS A 297 -11.18 -12.50 4.44
C HIS A 297 -10.27 -13.60 3.88
N SER A 298 -10.77 -14.63 3.22
CA SER A 298 -9.97 -15.69 2.60
C SER A 298 -8.96 -15.16 1.58
N GLY A 299 -7.81 -15.80 1.50
CA GLY A 299 -6.72 -15.50 0.57
C GLY A 299 -6.38 -16.62 -0.39
N GLN A 300 -7.24 -17.64 -0.54
CA GLN A 300 -7.02 -18.76 -1.45
C GLN A 300 -6.86 -18.30 -2.90
N ASN A 301 -6.19 -19.13 -3.70
CA ASN A 301 -5.96 -18.84 -5.12
C ASN A 301 -7.30 -18.70 -5.85
N ARG A 302 -7.49 -17.56 -6.56
CA ARG A 302 -8.67 -17.24 -7.36
C ARG A 302 -10.02 -17.45 -6.64
N VAL A 303 -10.02 -17.29 -5.30
CA VAL A 303 -11.17 -17.66 -4.45
C VAL A 303 -12.49 -17.08 -4.95
N VAL A 304 -12.56 -15.78 -5.25
CA VAL A 304 -13.79 -15.13 -5.73
C VAL A 304 -14.27 -15.76 -7.03
N ARG A 305 -13.39 -15.98 -8.00
CA ARG A 305 -13.76 -16.60 -9.29
C ARG A 305 -14.27 -18.02 -9.10
N ARG A 306 -13.57 -18.80 -8.27
CA ARG A 306 -13.95 -20.19 -7.96
C ARG A 306 -15.27 -20.30 -7.21
N MET A 307 -15.58 -19.35 -6.30
CA MET A 307 -16.85 -19.30 -5.60
C MET A 307 -18.02 -19.16 -6.58
N PHE A 308 -17.93 -18.20 -7.52
CA PHE A 308 -18.98 -18.02 -8.53
C PHE A 308 -19.01 -19.14 -9.57
N GLU A 309 -17.86 -19.66 -9.99
CA GLU A 309 -17.75 -20.82 -10.89
C GLU A 309 -18.43 -22.06 -10.29
N LYS A 310 -18.37 -22.25 -8.96
CA LYS A 310 -19.00 -23.38 -8.25
C LYS A 310 -20.54 -23.32 -8.29
N VAL A 311 -21.13 -22.12 -8.35
CA VAL A 311 -22.58 -21.88 -8.52
C VAL A 311 -22.97 -21.66 -9.99
N GLY A 312 -22.05 -21.92 -10.94
CA GLY A 312 -22.34 -21.90 -12.37
C GLY A 312 -22.24 -20.55 -13.06
N TYR A 313 -21.59 -19.56 -12.45
CA TYR A 313 -21.41 -18.22 -13.03
C TYR A 313 -19.96 -17.93 -13.39
N LYS A 314 -19.78 -17.12 -14.45
CA LYS A 314 -18.45 -16.66 -14.89
C LYS A 314 -18.21 -15.21 -14.50
N VAL A 315 -17.15 -14.96 -13.76
CA VAL A 315 -16.74 -13.60 -13.40
C VAL A 315 -16.03 -12.96 -14.59
N THR A 316 -16.67 -11.98 -15.23
CA THR A 316 -16.16 -11.24 -16.40
C THR A 316 -15.23 -10.12 -15.98
N LYS A 317 -15.58 -9.34 -14.92
CA LYS A 317 -14.72 -8.32 -14.33
C LYS A 317 -14.59 -8.54 -12.84
N LEU A 318 -13.39 -8.36 -12.32
CA LEU A 318 -13.09 -8.46 -10.90
C LEU A 318 -12.18 -7.32 -10.50
N ASP A 319 -12.64 -6.53 -9.54
CA ASP A 319 -11.95 -5.31 -9.12
C ASP A 319 -11.90 -5.22 -7.59
N ARG A 320 -10.73 -5.30 -6.99
CA ARG A 320 -10.59 -5.11 -5.55
C ARG A 320 -10.72 -3.63 -5.20
N VAL A 321 -11.81 -3.27 -4.55
CA VAL A 321 -12.12 -1.87 -4.20
C VAL A 321 -11.55 -1.46 -2.86
N SER A 322 -11.41 -2.44 -1.94
CA SER A 322 -10.80 -2.22 -0.63
C SER A 322 -9.91 -3.39 -0.21
N PHE A 323 -8.83 -3.09 0.49
CA PHE A 323 -7.94 -4.04 1.12
C PHE A 323 -7.46 -3.50 2.46
N ALA A 324 -7.76 -4.20 3.55
CA ALA A 324 -7.41 -3.79 4.92
C ALA A 324 -7.74 -2.29 5.17
N GLY A 325 -8.94 -1.84 4.78
CA GLY A 325 -9.42 -0.47 4.92
C GLY A 325 -8.84 0.56 3.92
N LEU A 326 -7.83 0.19 3.14
CA LEU A 326 -7.32 1.04 2.07
C LEU A 326 -8.23 0.97 0.85
N THR A 327 -8.54 2.12 0.27
CA THR A 327 -9.35 2.23 -0.95
C THR A 327 -8.56 2.90 -2.08
N LYS A 328 -8.97 2.65 -3.33
CA LYS A 328 -8.40 3.31 -4.52
C LYS A 328 -9.01 4.67 -4.84
N LYS A 329 -9.75 5.28 -3.92
CA LYS A 329 -10.32 6.60 -4.11
C LYS A 329 -9.24 7.60 -4.54
N ASN A 330 -9.52 8.37 -5.59
CA ASN A 330 -8.61 9.36 -6.20
C ASN A 330 -7.32 8.77 -6.81
N VAL A 331 -7.25 7.47 -7.05
CA VAL A 331 -6.14 6.84 -7.76
C VAL A 331 -6.66 6.24 -9.07
N ALA A 332 -6.33 6.83 -10.20
CA ALA A 332 -6.71 6.32 -11.51
C ALA A 332 -6.10 4.93 -11.77
N ARG A 333 -6.72 4.15 -12.66
CA ARG A 333 -6.21 2.82 -13.02
C ARG A 333 -4.82 2.90 -13.64
N GLY A 334 -3.89 2.05 -13.17
CA GLY A 334 -2.48 2.10 -13.58
C GLY A 334 -1.67 3.21 -12.91
N LYS A 335 -2.25 3.98 -12.00
CA LYS A 335 -1.55 4.99 -11.21
C LYS A 335 -1.39 4.53 -9.76
N TYR A 336 -0.45 5.16 -9.09
CA TYR A 336 -0.13 4.88 -7.68
C TYR A 336 -0.01 6.18 -6.88
N ARG A 337 -0.05 6.05 -5.56
CA ARG A 337 0.30 7.10 -4.62
C ARG A 337 1.01 6.52 -3.41
N PHE A 338 1.76 7.31 -2.71
CA PHE A 338 2.26 6.95 -1.39
C PHE A 338 1.13 6.96 -0.36
N LEU A 339 1.24 6.11 0.67
CA LEU A 339 0.34 6.19 1.81
C LEU A 339 0.67 7.40 2.68
N THR A 340 -0.36 7.98 3.25
CA THR A 340 -0.20 9.02 4.27
C THR A 340 0.29 8.41 5.58
N PRO A 341 1.01 9.16 6.44
CA PRO A 341 1.42 8.67 7.76
C PRO A 341 0.26 8.15 8.61
N LYS A 342 -0.94 8.73 8.42
CA LYS A 342 -2.16 8.29 9.11
C LYS A 342 -2.59 6.90 8.64
N GLU A 343 -2.62 6.63 7.35
CA GLU A 343 -2.95 5.32 6.79
C GLU A 343 -1.93 4.26 7.23
N VAL A 344 -0.63 4.58 7.20
CA VAL A 344 0.42 3.68 7.68
C VAL A 344 0.21 3.35 9.16
N ALA A 345 -0.02 4.34 10.02
CA ALA A 345 -0.28 4.11 11.44
C ALA A 345 -1.52 3.25 11.68
N MET A 346 -2.59 3.45 10.89
CA MET A 346 -3.82 2.65 10.97
C MET A 346 -3.58 1.19 10.57
N LEU A 347 -2.85 0.94 9.48
CA LEU A 347 -2.48 -0.43 9.06
C LEU A 347 -1.65 -1.14 10.12
N GLN A 348 -0.67 -0.44 10.68
CA GLN A 348 0.23 -0.98 11.70
C GLN A 348 -0.51 -1.32 12.99
N MET A 349 -1.49 -0.51 13.40
CA MET A 349 -2.33 -0.76 14.59
C MET A 349 -3.43 -1.80 14.36
N GLY A 350 -3.63 -2.28 13.13
CA GLY A 350 -4.73 -3.18 12.78
C GLY A 350 -6.11 -2.52 12.85
N ALA A 351 -6.18 -1.21 12.75
CA ALA A 351 -7.37 -0.40 13.05
C ALA A 351 -8.40 -0.33 11.92
N PHE A 352 -8.22 -1.11 10.87
CA PHE A 352 -9.15 -1.27 9.75
C PHE A 352 -9.93 -2.59 9.84
N GLU A 353 -10.38 -2.95 11.02
CA GLU A 353 -11.29 -4.07 11.25
C GLU A 353 -12.75 -3.62 11.25
#